data_9934430dcbe58572ecb34d43984e1797
#
_entry.id   9934430dcbe58572ecb34d43984e1797
#
_cell.length_a   1.000
_cell.length_b   1.000
_cell.length_c   1.000
_cell.angle_alpha   90.00
_cell.angle_beta   90.00
_cell.angle_gamma   90.00
#
_symmetry.space_group_name_H-M   'P 1'
#
loop_
_entity.id
_entity.type
_entity.pdbx_description
1 polymer ?
#
loop_
_entity_poly.entity_id
_entity_poly.type
_entity_poly.pdbx_seq_one_letter_code
_entity_poly.pdbx_strand_id
1 'polypeptide(L)'
;MTFQWFLDQAEVYRYVPGARRELQRMVFNTDNIKIDLQSSKMIGDREHLLVLQTVSRRQSGEYSCQVTMDTPPFQFIQSSSYLTVMVLPERHPVISGLKQTIYLPGDKVSINCTSSHSYPAASLSWLLNNKKVDRWMVTSYLPTSDRAGLESATLALNFLVLPEHFRGPEQELWATCKADMPMIHGMEIPMERTLLLGSIQGRLRYHQGGWAAVSGTDSPALLTGLAILAAASSTHTL
;
A
#
# COMPACT_ATOMS: atom_id res chain seq x y z
N MET A 1 -26.89 22.81 18.47
CA MET A 1 -25.64 22.00 18.20
C MET A 1 -25.59 21.64 16.75
N THR A 2 -24.48 21.89 16.07
CA THR A 2 -24.28 21.65 14.64
C THR A 2 -23.04 20.82 14.43
N PHE A 3 -23.10 19.79 13.58
CA PHE A 3 -21.95 18.96 13.19
C PHE A 3 -21.55 19.34 11.78
N GLN A 4 -20.26 19.64 11.57
CA GLN A 4 -19.70 20.01 10.29
C GLN A 4 -18.50 19.12 9.98
N TRP A 5 -18.47 18.59 8.78
CA TRP A 5 -17.36 17.77 8.30
C TRP A 5 -16.64 18.47 7.16
N PHE A 6 -15.33 18.42 7.21
CA PHE A 6 -14.45 19.06 6.23
C PHE A 6 -13.50 18.03 5.63
N LEU A 7 -13.14 18.22 4.38
CA LEU A 7 -11.99 17.58 3.74
C LEU A 7 -11.05 18.69 3.28
N ASP A 8 -9.79 18.66 3.73
CA ASP A 8 -8.78 19.67 3.43
C ASP A 8 -9.32 21.09 3.61
N GLN A 9 -9.98 21.34 4.75
CA GLN A 9 -10.61 22.61 5.15
C GLN A 9 -11.87 22.99 4.33
N ALA A 10 -12.24 22.26 3.29
CA ALA A 10 -13.50 22.49 2.57
C ALA A 10 -14.64 21.75 3.25
N GLU A 11 -15.74 22.46 3.59
CA GLU A 11 -16.92 21.83 4.17
C GLU A 11 -17.56 20.88 3.14
N VAL A 12 -17.78 19.63 3.55
CA VAL A 12 -18.36 18.59 2.71
C VAL A 12 -19.73 18.12 3.19
N TYR A 13 -19.99 18.23 4.48
CA TYR A 13 -21.27 17.80 5.06
C TYR A 13 -21.57 18.56 6.35
N ARG A 14 -22.86 18.88 6.53
CA ARG A 14 -23.38 19.51 7.76
C ARG A 14 -24.64 18.80 8.20
N TYR A 15 -24.71 18.55 9.52
CA TYR A 15 -25.90 18.03 10.18
C TYR A 15 -26.36 18.96 11.29
N VAL A 16 -27.63 19.37 11.25
CA VAL A 16 -28.24 20.28 12.25
C VAL A 16 -29.41 19.55 12.90
N PRO A 17 -29.22 18.93 14.09
CA PRO A 17 -30.32 18.33 14.85
C PRO A 17 -31.41 19.35 15.12
N GLY A 18 -32.67 18.98 14.94
CA GLY A 18 -33.81 19.90 15.23
C GLY A 18 -34.15 20.89 14.11
N ALA A 19 -33.36 20.99 13.05
CA ALA A 19 -33.73 21.74 11.87
C ALA A 19 -34.87 21.03 11.09
N ARG A 20 -35.55 21.78 10.20
CA ARG A 20 -36.51 21.19 9.28
C ARG A 20 -35.83 20.10 8.45
N ARG A 21 -36.57 19.05 8.10
CA ARG A 21 -36.05 17.85 7.42
C ARG A 21 -35.15 18.15 6.20
N GLU A 22 -35.49 19.20 5.47
CA GLU A 22 -34.76 19.64 4.26
C GLU A 22 -33.43 20.32 4.58
N LEU A 23 -33.28 20.94 5.77
CA LEU A 23 -32.11 21.64 6.22
C LEU A 23 -31.30 20.85 7.26
N GLN A 24 -31.78 19.68 7.64
CA GLN A 24 -31.15 18.87 8.66
C GLN A 24 -29.84 18.25 8.18
N ARG A 25 -29.75 17.92 6.88
CA ARG A 25 -28.58 17.30 6.25
C ARG A 25 -28.22 18.07 4.99
N MET A 26 -27.09 18.72 4.99
CA MET A 26 -26.59 19.49 3.86
C MET A 26 -25.26 18.88 3.38
N VAL A 27 -25.18 18.67 2.08
CA VAL A 27 -23.98 18.14 1.42
C VAL A 27 -23.40 19.25 0.54
N PHE A 28 -22.11 19.50 0.67
CA PHE A 28 -21.38 20.52 -0.06
C PHE A 28 -20.26 19.87 -0.87
N ASN A 29 -19.84 20.52 -1.95
CA ASN A 29 -18.64 20.16 -2.72
C ASN A 29 -18.55 18.68 -3.09
N THR A 30 -19.59 18.17 -3.81
CA THR A 30 -19.82 16.75 -4.05
C THR A 30 -19.04 16.14 -5.20
N ASP A 31 -18.28 16.91 -5.98
CA ASP A 31 -17.62 16.43 -7.21
C ASP A 31 -16.67 15.25 -6.95
N ASN A 32 -16.12 15.15 -5.76
CA ASN A 32 -15.16 14.13 -5.37
C ASN A 32 -15.61 13.21 -4.22
N ILE A 33 -16.74 13.50 -3.56
CA ILE A 33 -17.17 12.76 -2.36
C ILE A 33 -18.60 12.27 -2.53
N LYS A 34 -18.83 10.98 -2.36
CA LYS A 34 -20.17 10.40 -2.28
C LYS A 34 -20.46 10.04 -0.84
N ILE A 35 -21.43 10.72 -0.22
CA ILE A 35 -21.85 10.50 1.15
C ILE A 35 -23.07 9.60 1.17
N ASP A 36 -23.04 8.55 1.98
CA ASP A 36 -24.21 7.73 2.28
C ASP A 36 -25.05 8.42 3.35
N LEU A 37 -26.06 9.16 2.91
CA LEU A 37 -26.95 9.88 3.81
C LEU A 37 -27.84 8.96 4.66
N GLN A 38 -28.05 7.70 4.24
CA GLN A 38 -28.88 6.75 4.99
C GLN A 38 -28.10 6.17 6.17
N SER A 39 -26.83 5.84 5.95
CA SER A 39 -25.97 5.28 6.98
C SER A 39 -25.31 6.35 7.84
N SER A 40 -25.22 7.61 7.36
CA SER A 40 -24.73 8.76 8.16
C SER A 40 -25.77 9.18 9.19
N LYS A 41 -25.43 9.10 10.48
CA LYS A 41 -26.40 9.32 11.57
C LYS A 41 -25.75 9.73 12.86
N MET A 42 -26.58 10.23 13.78
CA MET A 42 -26.19 10.40 15.18
C MET A 42 -25.96 9.03 15.84
N ILE A 43 -24.91 8.97 16.65
CA ILE A 43 -24.64 7.87 17.59
C ILE A 43 -24.79 8.45 18.99
N GLY A 44 -25.92 8.14 19.66
CA GLY A 44 -26.26 8.82 20.93
C GLY A 44 -26.54 10.32 20.74
N ASP A 45 -26.27 11.12 21.75
CA ASP A 45 -26.65 12.54 21.80
C ASP A 45 -25.53 13.49 21.32
N ARG A 46 -24.28 13.02 21.19
CA ARG A 46 -23.11 13.89 21.00
C ARG A 46 -22.17 13.47 19.88
N GLU A 47 -22.42 12.35 19.24
CA GLU A 47 -21.56 11.81 18.20
C GLU A 47 -22.30 11.74 16.87
N HIS A 48 -21.62 12.09 15.79
CA HIS A 48 -22.15 11.97 14.43
C HIS A 48 -21.23 11.12 13.58
N LEU A 49 -21.79 10.07 12.98
CA LEU A 49 -21.11 9.21 12.01
C LEU A 49 -21.32 9.74 10.60
N LEU A 50 -20.25 10.01 9.88
CA LEU A 50 -20.27 10.27 8.45
C LEU A 50 -19.82 9.02 7.71
N VAL A 51 -20.65 8.53 6.77
CA VAL A 51 -20.34 7.36 5.94
C VAL A 51 -20.10 7.79 4.51
N LEU A 52 -18.94 7.40 3.98
CA LEU A 52 -18.58 7.64 2.58
C LEU A 52 -18.92 6.42 1.73
N GLN A 53 -19.58 6.63 0.59
CA GLN A 53 -19.75 5.58 -0.42
C GLN A 53 -18.54 5.59 -1.34
N THR A 54 -18.01 4.41 -1.68
CA THR A 54 -16.98 4.24 -2.71
C THR A 54 -15.87 5.29 -2.62
N VAL A 55 -14.86 5.03 -1.80
CA VAL A 55 -13.71 5.90 -1.70
C VAL A 55 -12.73 5.66 -2.84
N SER A 56 -12.17 6.73 -3.39
CA SER A 56 -11.07 6.71 -4.36
C SER A 56 -9.91 7.55 -3.84
N ARG A 57 -8.80 7.56 -4.54
CA ARG A 57 -7.61 8.35 -4.15
C ARG A 57 -7.89 9.83 -3.96
N ARG A 58 -8.88 10.38 -4.67
CA ARG A 58 -9.29 11.79 -4.56
C ARG A 58 -9.94 12.13 -3.22
N GLN A 59 -10.36 11.13 -2.46
CA GLN A 59 -10.86 11.30 -1.11
C GLN A 59 -9.78 11.14 -0.03
N SER A 60 -8.51 10.91 -0.39
CA SER A 60 -7.41 11.04 0.54
C SER A 60 -7.25 12.49 0.96
N GLY A 61 -7.02 12.74 2.24
CA GLY A 61 -6.89 14.08 2.78
C GLY A 61 -7.14 14.14 4.27
N GLU A 62 -7.06 15.33 4.84
CA GLU A 62 -7.39 15.58 6.24
C GLU A 62 -8.89 15.74 6.41
N TYR A 63 -9.52 14.79 7.09
CA TYR A 63 -10.91 14.91 7.51
C TYR A 63 -10.98 15.53 8.89
N SER A 64 -11.77 16.60 9.04
CA SER A 64 -12.05 17.18 10.36
C SER A 64 -13.53 17.26 10.62
N CYS A 65 -13.92 16.97 11.84
CA CYS A 65 -15.26 17.13 12.35
C CYS A 65 -15.27 18.25 13.38
N GLN A 66 -16.12 19.24 13.18
CA GLN A 66 -16.35 20.34 14.09
C GLN A 66 -17.77 20.22 14.65
N VAL A 67 -17.90 20.32 15.97
CA VAL A 67 -19.18 20.39 16.68
C VAL A 67 -19.32 21.76 17.31
N THR A 68 -20.33 22.51 16.91
CA THR A 68 -20.61 23.85 17.40
C THR A 68 -21.86 23.83 18.28
N MET A 69 -21.78 24.42 19.46
CA MET A 69 -22.89 24.60 20.36
C MET A 69 -23.65 25.90 20.05
N ASP A 70 -24.95 25.82 19.80
CA ASP A 70 -25.79 26.96 19.42
C ASP A 70 -26.31 27.73 20.64
N THR A 71 -25.99 27.23 21.83
CA THR A 71 -26.37 27.87 23.12
C THR A 71 -25.14 28.33 23.90
N PRO A 72 -25.24 29.37 24.73
CA PRO A 72 -24.13 29.79 25.57
C PRO A 72 -23.56 28.62 26.40
N PRO A 73 -22.23 28.51 26.50
CA PRO A 73 -21.20 29.49 26.11
C PRO A 73 -20.71 29.48 24.66
N PHE A 74 -21.48 29.03 23.67
CA PHE A 74 -21.11 29.05 22.21
C PHE A 74 -19.71 28.48 21.92
N GLN A 75 -19.45 27.30 22.40
CA GLN A 75 -18.15 26.63 22.20
C GLN A 75 -18.19 25.78 20.95
N PHE A 76 -17.01 25.55 20.39
CA PHE A 76 -16.84 24.52 19.37
C PHE A 76 -15.71 23.57 19.77
N ILE A 77 -15.83 22.33 19.32
CA ILE A 77 -14.82 21.27 19.46
C ILE A 77 -14.52 20.78 18.08
N GLN A 78 -13.26 20.62 17.75
CA GLN A 78 -12.81 20.08 16.47
C GLN A 78 -11.83 18.94 16.70
N SER A 79 -11.96 17.89 15.87
CA SER A 79 -10.99 16.79 15.79
C SER A 79 -10.70 16.52 14.34
N SER A 80 -9.46 16.19 14.03
CA SER A 80 -9.06 15.83 12.65
C SER A 80 -8.26 14.54 12.59
N SER A 81 -8.33 13.88 11.44
CA SER A 81 -7.57 12.68 11.13
C SER A 81 -7.33 12.60 9.63
N TYR A 82 -6.22 11.97 9.23
CA TYR A 82 -5.86 11.83 7.83
C TYR A 82 -6.35 10.48 7.27
N LEU A 83 -7.12 10.51 6.18
CA LEU A 83 -7.53 9.34 5.42
C LEU A 83 -6.61 9.18 4.21
N THR A 84 -5.94 8.05 4.10
CA THR A 84 -5.16 7.68 2.92
C THR A 84 -5.83 6.52 2.20
N VAL A 85 -6.24 6.75 0.96
CA VAL A 85 -6.80 5.71 0.08
C VAL A 85 -5.68 5.16 -0.78
N MET A 86 -5.37 3.89 -0.61
CA MET A 86 -4.29 3.21 -1.33
C MET A 86 -4.83 2.26 -2.39
N VAL A 87 -4.02 2.02 -3.42
CA VAL A 87 -4.23 0.96 -4.40
C VAL A 87 -3.06 -0.01 -4.28
N LEU A 88 -3.37 -1.25 -3.94
CA LEU A 88 -2.37 -2.31 -3.83
C LEU A 88 -1.97 -2.82 -5.21
N PRO A 89 -0.71 -3.27 -5.40
CA PRO A 89 -0.30 -3.93 -6.63
C PRO A 89 -1.12 -5.21 -6.84
N GLU A 90 -1.58 -5.45 -8.04
CA GLU A 90 -2.36 -6.67 -8.36
C GLU A 90 -1.47 -7.91 -8.53
N ARG A 91 -0.18 -7.73 -8.79
CA ARG A 91 0.76 -8.80 -9.13
C ARG A 91 2.04 -8.69 -8.31
N HIS A 92 2.66 -9.85 -8.11
CA HIS A 92 4.01 -9.91 -7.54
C HIS A 92 5.01 -9.08 -8.36
N PRO A 93 6.05 -8.54 -7.72
CA PRO A 93 7.08 -7.79 -8.43
C PRO A 93 7.75 -8.64 -9.51
N VAL A 94 8.17 -7.99 -10.60
CA VAL A 94 8.80 -8.62 -11.72
C VAL A 94 10.31 -8.39 -11.66
N ILE A 95 11.09 -9.48 -11.76
CA ILE A 95 12.55 -9.42 -11.88
C ILE A 95 12.92 -9.50 -13.37
N SER A 96 13.73 -8.56 -13.83
CA SER A 96 14.16 -8.45 -15.23
C SER A 96 15.65 -8.12 -15.32
N GLY A 97 16.21 -8.19 -16.53
CA GLY A 97 17.61 -7.86 -16.78
C GLY A 97 18.59 -9.02 -16.59
N LEU A 98 18.09 -10.25 -16.40
CA LEU A 98 18.93 -11.44 -16.36
C LEU A 98 19.67 -11.61 -17.69
N LYS A 99 21.00 -11.68 -17.63
CA LYS A 99 21.88 -11.90 -18.80
C LYS A 99 22.23 -13.36 -18.99
N GLN A 100 22.10 -14.15 -17.96
CA GLN A 100 22.41 -15.58 -17.97
C GLN A 100 21.50 -16.34 -17.02
N THR A 101 21.37 -17.64 -17.24
CA THR A 101 20.50 -18.51 -16.45
C THR A 101 21.12 -18.87 -15.10
N ILE A 102 22.45 -18.94 -15.02
CA ILE A 102 23.19 -19.32 -13.83
C ILE A 102 24.41 -18.38 -13.71
N TYR A 103 24.59 -17.80 -12.55
CA TYR A 103 25.72 -16.95 -12.20
C TYR A 103 26.72 -17.73 -11.33
N LEU A 104 28.00 -17.51 -11.59
CA LEU A 104 29.13 -18.14 -10.89
C LEU A 104 29.97 -17.07 -10.17
N PRO A 105 30.83 -17.46 -9.21
CA PRO A 105 31.80 -16.55 -8.63
C PRO A 105 32.64 -15.85 -9.72
N GLY A 106 32.73 -14.51 -9.64
CA GLY A 106 33.38 -13.66 -10.63
C GLY A 106 32.42 -13.01 -11.64
N ASP A 107 31.18 -13.48 -11.74
CA ASP A 107 30.16 -12.86 -12.62
C ASP A 107 29.60 -11.58 -12.03
N LYS A 108 29.17 -10.67 -12.90
CA LYS A 108 28.46 -9.44 -12.50
C LYS A 108 26.97 -9.64 -12.67
N VAL A 109 26.22 -9.51 -11.58
CA VAL A 109 24.76 -9.45 -11.58
C VAL A 109 24.33 -8.00 -11.74
N SER A 110 23.39 -7.75 -12.67
CA SER A 110 22.73 -6.46 -12.86
C SER A 110 21.29 -6.75 -13.26
N ILE A 111 20.38 -6.71 -12.27
CA ILE A 111 18.96 -7.05 -12.44
C ILE A 111 18.08 -5.97 -11.81
N ASN A 112 16.86 -5.85 -12.32
CA ASN A 112 15.88 -4.89 -11.83
C ASN A 112 14.69 -5.64 -11.24
N CYS A 113 14.16 -5.10 -10.16
CA CYS A 113 12.86 -5.47 -9.63
C CYS A 113 11.89 -4.30 -9.85
N THR A 114 10.72 -4.60 -10.40
CA THR A 114 9.67 -3.60 -10.64
C THR A 114 8.36 -4.08 -10.04
N SER A 115 7.75 -3.23 -9.18
CA SER A 115 6.37 -3.36 -8.73
C SER A 115 5.54 -2.28 -9.40
N SER A 116 4.43 -2.66 -10.01
CA SER A 116 3.62 -1.77 -10.85
C SER A 116 2.20 -1.63 -10.34
N HIS A 117 1.53 -0.54 -10.79
CA HIS A 117 0.11 -0.29 -10.59
C HIS A 117 -0.33 -0.23 -9.12
N SER A 118 0.45 0.47 -8.28
CA SER A 118 0.07 0.78 -6.89
C SER A 118 -0.10 2.28 -6.67
N TYR A 119 -0.69 2.66 -5.54
CA TYR A 119 -0.69 4.03 -5.06
C TYR A 119 -0.73 4.06 -3.53
N PRO A 120 0.24 4.71 -2.90
CA PRO A 120 1.49 5.22 -3.49
C PRO A 120 2.38 4.09 -4.04
N ALA A 121 3.51 4.44 -4.65
CA ALA A 121 4.49 3.46 -5.13
C ALA A 121 4.95 2.52 -4.01
N ALA A 122 5.09 1.25 -4.31
CA ALA A 122 5.59 0.27 -3.35
C ALA A 122 7.06 0.57 -2.98
N SER A 123 7.42 0.31 -1.73
CA SER A 123 8.79 0.32 -1.26
C SER A 123 9.46 -1.00 -1.59
N LEU A 124 10.52 -0.96 -2.39
CA LEU A 124 11.22 -2.18 -2.82
C LEU A 124 12.45 -2.45 -1.96
N SER A 125 12.71 -3.72 -1.73
CA SER A 125 13.94 -4.17 -1.10
C SER A 125 14.44 -5.48 -1.70
N TRP A 126 15.77 -5.66 -1.70
CA TRP A 126 16.40 -6.89 -2.14
C TRP A 126 16.97 -7.68 -0.97
N LEU A 127 16.82 -9.00 -1.03
CA LEU A 127 17.48 -9.93 -0.13
C LEU A 127 18.29 -10.94 -0.97
N LEU A 128 19.49 -11.28 -0.49
CA LEU A 128 20.28 -12.41 -0.96
C LEU A 128 20.28 -13.48 0.14
N ASN A 129 19.80 -14.69 -0.20
CA ASN A 129 19.64 -15.79 0.75
C ASN A 129 18.97 -15.34 2.07
N ASN A 130 17.84 -14.62 1.96
CA ASN A 130 17.04 -14.07 3.07
C ASN A 130 17.74 -12.96 3.90
N LYS A 131 18.92 -12.50 3.50
CA LYS A 131 19.62 -11.39 4.15
C LYS A 131 19.48 -10.13 3.29
N LYS A 132 19.06 -9.02 3.91
CA LYS A 132 18.97 -7.73 3.23
C LYS A 132 20.32 -7.31 2.67
N VAL A 133 20.34 -6.88 1.42
CA VAL A 133 21.55 -6.41 0.74
C VAL A 133 21.99 -5.03 1.24
N ASP A 134 23.25 -4.73 1.06
CA ASP A 134 23.82 -3.42 1.42
C ASP A 134 23.36 -2.34 0.43
N ARG A 135 23.32 -1.09 0.92
CA ARG A 135 22.85 0.06 0.12
C ARG A 135 23.67 0.31 -1.14
N TRP A 136 24.96 -0.01 -1.12
CA TRP A 136 25.84 0.18 -2.27
C TRP A 136 25.56 -0.82 -3.41
N MET A 137 24.87 -1.92 -3.12
CA MET A 137 24.47 -2.93 -4.14
C MET A 137 23.20 -2.53 -4.89
N VAL A 138 22.46 -1.55 -4.43
CA VAL A 138 21.16 -1.19 -5.00
C VAL A 138 21.16 0.23 -5.56
N THR A 139 20.37 0.41 -6.63
CA THR A 139 20.10 1.73 -7.21
C THR A 139 18.60 1.90 -7.31
N SER A 140 18.06 2.91 -6.60
CA SER A 140 16.65 3.25 -6.65
C SER A 140 16.37 4.23 -7.79
N TYR A 141 15.32 3.97 -8.55
CA TYR A 141 14.81 4.90 -9.56
C TYR A 141 13.62 5.66 -9.02
N LEU A 142 13.38 6.85 -9.56
CA LEU A 142 12.16 7.60 -9.25
C LEU A 142 10.95 6.81 -9.75
N PRO A 143 9.86 6.75 -8.98
CA PRO A 143 8.62 6.12 -9.42
C PRO A 143 8.09 6.79 -10.69
N THR A 144 7.50 5.99 -11.55
CA THR A 144 6.82 6.46 -12.76
C THR A 144 5.32 6.30 -12.60
N SER A 145 4.54 7.26 -13.07
CA SER A 145 3.07 7.21 -13.00
C SER A 145 2.47 6.94 -14.37
N ASP A 146 1.43 6.12 -14.41
CA ASP A 146 0.63 5.90 -15.61
C ASP A 146 -0.47 6.96 -15.79
N ARG A 147 -1.29 6.82 -16.86
CA ARG A 147 -2.41 7.75 -17.15
C ARG A 147 -3.51 7.72 -16.09
N ALA A 148 -3.66 6.62 -15.36
CA ALA A 148 -4.58 6.50 -14.25
C ALA A 148 -3.99 7.07 -12.95
N GLY A 149 -2.71 7.50 -12.98
CA GLY A 149 -1.96 8.01 -11.84
C GLY A 149 -1.57 6.89 -10.86
N LEU A 150 -1.55 5.64 -11.30
CA LEU A 150 -0.94 4.55 -10.56
C LEU A 150 0.57 4.58 -10.77
N GLU A 151 1.29 4.20 -9.75
CA GLU A 151 2.73 4.33 -9.69
C GLU A 151 3.42 2.98 -9.83
N SER A 152 4.61 3.01 -10.43
CA SER A 152 5.49 1.86 -10.56
C SER A 152 6.85 2.21 -9.97
N ALA A 153 7.32 1.38 -9.04
CA ALA A 153 8.65 1.48 -8.44
C ALA A 153 9.61 0.50 -9.07
N THR A 154 10.87 0.90 -9.24
CA THR A 154 11.95 0.03 -9.74
C THR A 154 13.18 0.18 -8.86
N LEU A 155 13.77 -0.95 -8.49
CA LEU A 155 15.01 -1.05 -7.71
C LEU A 155 15.98 -1.99 -8.42
N ALA A 156 17.14 -1.47 -8.83
CA ALA A 156 18.21 -2.29 -9.39
C ALA A 156 19.02 -2.97 -8.29
N LEU A 157 19.51 -4.18 -8.58
CA LEU A 157 20.49 -4.90 -7.79
C LEU A 157 21.72 -5.13 -8.65
N ASN A 158 22.88 -4.60 -8.20
CA ASN A 158 24.16 -4.65 -8.92
C ASN A 158 25.24 -5.13 -7.96
N PHE A 159 25.85 -6.27 -8.25
CA PHE A 159 26.97 -6.79 -7.45
C PHE A 159 27.84 -7.76 -8.20
N LEU A 160 29.05 -7.97 -7.70
CA LEU A 160 29.95 -9.04 -8.14
C LEU A 160 29.63 -10.28 -7.33
N VAL A 161 29.41 -11.40 -7.98
CA VAL A 161 29.18 -12.68 -7.31
C VAL A 161 30.47 -13.18 -6.69
N LEU A 162 30.45 -13.43 -5.39
CA LEU A 162 31.59 -13.98 -4.62
C LEU A 162 31.22 -15.36 -4.07
N PRO A 163 32.21 -16.24 -3.80
CA PRO A 163 31.95 -17.56 -3.24
C PRO A 163 31.13 -17.53 -1.93
N GLU A 164 31.32 -16.51 -1.12
CA GLU A 164 30.61 -16.28 0.16
C GLU A 164 29.12 -15.98 0.01
N HIS A 165 28.68 -15.64 -1.20
CA HIS A 165 27.25 -15.42 -1.48
C HIS A 165 26.47 -16.74 -1.58
N PHE A 166 27.14 -17.85 -1.81
CA PHE A 166 26.51 -19.16 -1.89
C PHE A 166 26.30 -19.75 -0.50
N ARG A 167 25.10 -20.25 -0.24
CA ARG A 167 24.69 -20.75 1.08
C ARG A 167 24.01 -22.11 0.99
N GLY A 168 23.94 -22.75 2.16
CA GLY A 168 23.30 -24.04 2.32
C GLY A 168 24.11 -25.22 1.77
N PRO A 169 23.61 -26.45 1.91
CA PRO A 169 24.29 -27.67 1.48
C PRO A 169 24.45 -27.76 -0.05
N GLU A 170 23.54 -27.12 -0.80
CA GLU A 170 23.55 -27.11 -2.25
C GLU A 170 24.34 -25.92 -2.84
N GLN A 171 24.93 -25.10 -1.98
CA GLN A 171 25.69 -23.90 -2.38
C GLN A 171 24.92 -23.04 -3.40
N GLU A 172 23.75 -22.57 -2.98
CA GLU A 172 22.84 -21.81 -3.82
C GLU A 172 22.90 -20.31 -3.52
N LEU A 173 22.61 -19.51 -4.53
CA LEU A 173 22.46 -18.07 -4.45
C LEU A 173 21.04 -17.68 -4.87
N TRP A 174 20.22 -17.29 -3.92
CA TRP A 174 18.85 -16.84 -4.14
C TRP A 174 18.76 -15.31 -4.00
N ALA A 175 18.05 -14.69 -4.93
CA ALA A 175 17.68 -13.29 -4.85
C ALA A 175 16.15 -13.16 -4.69
N THR A 176 15.73 -12.44 -3.66
CA THR A 176 14.33 -12.14 -3.39
C THR A 176 14.10 -10.64 -3.48
N CYS A 177 13.17 -10.21 -4.31
CA CYS A 177 12.65 -8.86 -4.30
C CYS A 177 11.36 -8.81 -3.49
N LYS A 178 11.32 -7.94 -2.49
CA LYS A 178 10.15 -7.63 -1.69
C LYS A 178 9.57 -6.28 -2.08
N ALA A 179 8.25 -6.20 -2.20
CA ALA A 179 7.49 -4.98 -2.40
C ALA A 179 6.56 -4.79 -1.21
N ASP A 180 6.84 -3.78 -0.41
CA ASP A 180 6.08 -3.42 0.78
C ASP A 180 5.29 -2.14 0.50
N MET A 181 4.02 -2.09 0.93
CA MET A 181 3.24 -0.87 0.83
C MET A 181 3.51 0.03 2.04
N PRO A 182 3.91 1.29 1.81
CA PRO A 182 4.12 2.23 2.90
C PRO A 182 2.81 2.47 3.65
N MET A 183 2.90 2.72 4.96
CA MET A 183 1.79 3.16 5.83
C MET A 183 0.73 2.11 6.22
N ILE A 184 0.86 0.85 5.83
CA ILE A 184 0.00 -0.22 6.38
C ILE A 184 0.70 -0.84 7.57
N HIS A 185 0.46 -0.31 8.77
CA HIS A 185 0.94 -0.92 10.00
C HIS A 185 0.14 -2.21 10.29
N GLY A 186 0.82 -3.36 10.31
CA GLY A 186 0.24 -4.64 10.72
C GLY A 186 -0.47 -5.44 9.63
N MET A 187 -0.60 -4.94 8.41
CA MET A 187 -0.96 -5.73 7.24
C MET A 187 0.25 -5.89 6.33
N GLU A 188 1.13 -6.79 6.69
CA GLU A 188 2.13 -7.28 5.75
C GLU A 188 1.41 -8.15 4.72
N ILE A 189 1.09 -7.58 3.57
CA ILE A 189 0.83 -8.36 2.37
C ILE A 189 2.19 -8.48 1.68
N PRO A 190 2.98 -9.52 1.95
CA PRO A 190 4.31 -9.65 1.38
C PRO A 190 4.15 -9.99 -0.10
N MET A 191 4.28 -9.00 -0.95
CA MET A 191 4.47 -9.23 -2.36
C MET A 191 5.96 -9.44 -2.61
N GLU A 192 6.35 -10.67 -2.86
CA GLU A 192 7.75 -10.98 -3.12
C GLU A 192 7.92 -11.89 -4.33
N ARG A 193 9.07 -11.80 -4.97
CA ARG A 193 9.50 -12.69 -6.04
C ARG A 193 10.89 -13.18 -5.73
N THR A 194 11.04 -14.50 -5.67
CA THR A 194 12.34 -15.15 -5.43
C THR A 194 12.84 -15.80 -6.71
N LEU A 195 14.12 -15.70 -6.95
CA LEU A 195 14.80 -16.27 -8.13
C LEU A 195 16.11 -16.91 -7.70
N LEU A 196 16.35 -18.14 -8.17
CA LEU A 196 17.65 -18.79 -8.07
C LEU A 196 18.60 -18.14 -9.09
N LEU A 197 19.65 -17.48 -8.59
CA LEU A 197 20.68 -16.87 -9.45
C LEU A 197 21.80 -17.85 -9.77
N GLY A 198 22.13 -18.78 -8.90
CA GLY A 198 23.22 -19.72 -9.15
C GLY A 198 23.26 -20.85 -8.14
N SER A 199 23.90 -21.95 -8.55
CA SER A 199 24.25 -23.08 -7.70
C SER A 199 25.60 -23.65 -8.12
N ILE A 200 26.52 -23.79 -7.19
CA ILE A 200 27.86 -24.33 -7.49
C ILE A 200 27.78 -25.84 -7.74
N GLN A 201 26.89 -26.55 -7.04
CA GLN A 201 26.70 -28.00 -7.22
C GLN A 201 25.80 -28.35 -8.41
N GLY A 202 24.96 -27.44 -8.88
CA GLY A 202 24.10 -27.65 -10.05
C GLY A 202 24.84 -27.90 -11.34
N ARG A 203 26.12 -27.51 -11.44
CA ARG A 203 26.99 -27.80 -12.60
C ARG A 203 27.27 -29.28 -12.79
N LEU A 204 27.27 -30.05 -11.69
CA LEU A 204 27.50 -31.51 -11.76
C LEU A 204 26.23 -32.28 -12.17
N ARG A 205 25.03 -31.73 -11.92
CA ARG A 205 23.76 -32.38 -12.33
C ARG A 205 23.30 -32.04 -13.73
N TYR A 206 23.73 -30.91 -14.29
CA TYR A 206 23.30 -30.49 -15.65
C TYR A 206 23.93 -31.33 -16.78
N HIS A 207 24.97 -32.12 -16.48
CA HIS A 207 25.56 -33.08 -17.43
C HIS A 207 24.87 -34.45 -17.44
N GLN A 208 23.90 -34.69 -16.57
CA GLN A 208 23.12 -35.94 -16.54
C GLN A 208 21.61 -35.63 -16.49
N GLY A 209 21.05 -35.29 -17.63
CA GLY A 209 19.63 -35.54 -17.90
C GLY A 209 18.61 -34.53 -17.48
N GLY A 210 17.90 -33.99 -18.45
CA GLY A 210 16.44 -33.83 -18.40
C GLY A 210 15.83 -32.64 -17.67
N TRP A 211 15.18 -31.85 -18.41
CA TRP A 211 14.21 -30.80 -18.10
C TRP A 211 13.29 -31.12 -16.92
N ALA A 212 13.34 -30.36 -15.86
CA ALA A 212 12.28 -30.29 -14.86
C ALA A 212 11.55 -28.94 -15.00
N ALA A 213 10.32 -29.01 -15.46
CA ALA A 213 9.40 -27.87 -15.53
C ALA A 213 9.01 -27.45 -14.11
N VAL A 214 9.23 -26.18 -13.79
CA VAL A 214 8.67 -25.59 -12.56
C VAL A 214 7.20 -25.25 -12.85
N SER A 215 6.30 -26.04 -12.29
CA SER A 215 4.88 -25.76 -12.27
C SER A 215 4.57 -24.70 -11.20
N GLY A 216 4.38 -23.47 -11.65
CA GLY A 216 3.78 -22.43 -10.82
C GLY A 216 2.26 -22.55 -10.88
N THR A 217 1.62 -22.91 -9.79
CA THR A 217 0.16 -22.87 -9.64
C THR A 217 -0.25 -21.43 -9.31
N ASP A 218 -0.77 -20.74 -10.31
CA ASP A 218 -1.45 -19.46 -10.15
C ASP A 218 -2.91 -19.75 -9.78
N SER A 219 -3.30 -19.40 -8.56
CA SER A 219 -4.72 -19.26 -8.19
C SER A 219 -5.06 -17.79 -7.99
N PRO A 220 -6.02 -17.23 -8.73
CA PRO A 220 -6.46 -15.86 -8.50
C PRO A 220 -7.44 -15.80 -7.33
N ALA A 221 -7.06 -15.14 -6.25
CA ALA A 221 -7.98 -14.77 -5.19
C ALA A 221 -8.67 -13.45 -5.55
N LEU A 222 -9.95 -13.53 -5.87
CA LEU A 222 -10.86 -12.38 -5.96
C LEU A 222 -11.11 -11.83 -4.54
N LEU A 223 -10.54 -10.69 -4.22
CA LEU A 223 -10.87 -9.93 -3.03
C LEU A 223 -11.69 -8.71 -3.42
N THR A 224 -13.01 -8.83 -3.23
CA THR A 224 -13.91 -7.67 -3.18
C THR A 224 -13.64 -6.91 -1.88
N GLY A 225 -12.99 -5.76 -2.00
CA GLY A 225 -12.63 -4.94 -0.84
C GLY A 225 -13.83 -4.21 -0.25
N LEU A 226 -14.23 -4.59 0.94
CA LEU A 226 -15.07 -3.80 1.83
C LEU A 226 -14.16 -2.98 2.74
N ALA A 227 -14.05 -1.68 2.51
CA ALA A 227 -13.32 -0.80 3.40
C ALA A 227 -14.26 -0.34 4.52
N ILE A 228 -14.05 -0.85 5.72
CA ILE A 228 -14.72 -0.38 6.94
C ILE A 228 -13.78 0.61 7.64
N LEU A 229 -14.17 1.87 7.66
CA LEU A 229 -13.49 2.92 8.41
C LEU A 229 -14.17 3.06 9.77
N ALA A 230 -13.51 2.63 10.83
CA ALA A 230 -13.86 2.95 12.19
C ALA A 230 -12.99 4.13 12.65
N ALA A 231 -13.58 5.30 12.80
CA ALA A 231 -12.93 6.42 13.48
C ALA A 231 -13.10 6.22 14.99
N ALA A 232 -12.03 5.84 15.67
CA ALA A 232 -11.99 5.81 17.13
C ALA A 232 -11.70 7.21 17.65
N SER A 233 -12.67 7.82 18.32
CA SER A 233 -12.45 9.02 19.13
C SER A 233 -11.78 8.63 20.45
N SER A 234 -10.55 9.07 20.66
CA SER A 234 -9.89 8.99 21.96
C SER A 234 -10.62 9.92 22.95
N THR A 235 -11.25 9.32 23.93
CA THR A 235 -11.80 10.00 25.09
C THR A 235 -10.66 10.47 26.00
N HIS A 236 -10.40 11.76 26.05
CA HIS A 236 -9.74 12.36 27.20
C HIS A 236 -10.82 12.68 28.22
N THR A 237 -10.82 11.92 29.32
CA THR A 237 -11.54 12.25 30.56
C THR A 237 -10.86 13.43 31.26
N LEU A 238 -11.64 14.42 31.55
CA LEU A 238 -11.48 15.31 32.70
C LEU A 238 -12.46 14.89 33.79
#